data_2cb89b4990434683013e855bff52c4a2
#
_entry.id   2cb89b4990434683013e855bff52c4a2
#
_cell.length_a   1.000
_cell.length_b   1.000
_cell.length_c   1.000
_cell.angle_alpha   90.00
_cell.angle_beta   90.00
_cell.angle_gamma   90.00
#
_symmetry.space_group_name_H-M   'P 1'
#
loop_
_entity.id
_entity.type
_entity.pdbx_description
1 polymer ?
#
loop_
_entity_poly.entity_id
_entity_poly.type
_entity_poly.pdbx_seq_one_letter_code
_entity_poly.pdbx_strand_id
1 'polypeptide(L)'
;MSGGSHNYICYRIEEDLVGQMEDRELDDLMKDIVTLAHDLEWYHSADTNRDDYRKSVRKFKDKWFKQSREERLKKYIEESIQEIKEELLNMIGGENDERPSENRG
;
A
#
# COMPACT_ATOMS: atom_id res chain seq x y z
N MET A 1 23.12 -2.36 20.41
CA MET A 1 22.99 -2.44 19.46
C MET A 1 22.16 -1.62 18.98
N SER A 2 22.50 -1.00 18.58
CA SER A 2 21.78 -0.18 18.22
C SER A 2 21.11 -0.59 17.15
N GLY A 3 21.14 -0.14 16.18
CA GLY A 3 20.44 -0.57 15.10
C GLY A 3 19.03 -0.85 15.37
N GLY A 4 18.57 -0.46 16.44
CA GLY A 4 17.23 -0.80 16.77
C GLY A 4 17.15 -2.20 17.30
N SER A 5 16.24 -2.41 18.19
CA SER A 5 16.12 -3.68 18.86
C SER A 5 15.61 -4.78 17.95
N HIS A 6 15.09 -4.43 16.79
CA HIS A 6 14.48 -5.41 15.90
C HIS A 6 15.30 -5.66 14.65
N ASN A 7 16.53 -5.17 14.63
CA ASN A 7 17.45 -5.40 13.51
C ASN A 7 16.88 -5.05 12.17
N TYR A 8 16.06 -4.00 12.13
CA TYR A 8 15.47 -3.55 10.87
C TYR A 8 14.66 -4.67 10.22
N ILE A 9 13.94 -5.43 11.02
CA ILE A 9 13.18 -6.55 10.47
C ILE A 9 12.13 -6.07 9.48
N CYS A 10 11.64 -4.84 9.63
CA CYS A 10 10.66 -4.32 8.71
C CYS A 10 11.22 -4.24 7.29
N TYR A 11 12.49 -3.88 7.15
CA TYR A 11 13.10 -3.82 5.83
C TYR A 11 13.31 -5.20 5.24
N ARG A 12 13.61 -6.16 6.09
CA ARG A 12 13.78 -7.53 5.62
C ARG A 12 12.48 -8.13 5.13
N ILE A 13 11.39 -7.87 5.85
CA ILE A 13 10.08 -8.34 5.42
C ILE A 13 9.71 -7.66 4.11
N GLU A 14 9.99 -6.38 4.01
CA GLU A 14 9.66 -5.66 2.79
C GLU A 14 10.41 -6.23 1.59
N GLU A 15 11.69 -6.50 1.76
CA GLU A 15 12.48 -7.03 0.66
C GLU A 15 12.12 -8.46 0.30
N ASP A 16 11.89 -9.28 1.31
CA ASP A 16 11.76 -10.71 1.08
C ASP A 16 10.32 -11.17 0.84
N LEU A 17 9.34 -10.47 1.38
CA LEU A 17 7.98 -10.96 1.35
C LEU A 17 6.99 -10.08 0.62
N VAL A 18 7.15 -8.76 0.71
CA VAL A 18 6.18 -7.87 0.05
C VAL A 18 6.33 -8.02 -1.46
N GLY A 19 5.20 -8.28 -2.11
CA GLY A 19 5.20 -8.50 -3.54
C GLY A 19 5.52 -9.92 -3.94
N GLN A 20 5.80 -10.79 -2.96
CA GLN A 20 6.18 -12.17 -3.26
C GLN A 20 5.12 -13.19 -2.86
N MET A 21 4.00 -12.71 -2.34
CA MET A 21 2.99 -13.64 -1.83
C MET A 21 2.10 -14.22 -2.92
N GLU A 22 2.22 -13.70 -4.14
CA GLU A 22 1.41 -14.15 -5.28
C GLU A 22 -0.09 -14.00 -5.00
N ASP A 23 -0.43 -13.00 -4.19
CA ASP A 23 -1.81 -12.73 -3.83
C ASP A 23 -1.88 -11.28 -3.41
N ARG A 24 -2.76 -10.51 -4.04
CA ARG A 24 -2.83 -9.07 -3.79
C ARG A 24 -3.21 -8.77 -2.34
N GLU A 25 -4.16 -9.51 -1.81
CA GLU A 25 -4.60 -9.28 -0.44
C GLU A 25 -3.50 -9.55 0.56
N LEU A 26 -2.77 -10.65 0.36
CA LEU A 26 -1.67 -10.99 1.24
C LEU A 26 -0.51 -10.02 1.11
N ASP A 27 -0.22 -9.58 -0.12
CA ASP A 27 0.82 -8.57 -0.30
C ASP A 27 0.45 -7.29 0.43
N ASP A 28 -0.82 -6.89 0.37
CA ASP A 28 -1.29 -5.70 1.05
C ASP A 28 -1.17 -5.86 2.56
N LEU A 29 -1.52 -7.04 3.07
CA LEU A 29 -1.37 -7.33 4.49
C LEU A 29 0.09 -7.24 4.92
N MET A 30 0.98 -7.80 4.12
CA MET A 30 2.40 -7.76 4.45
C MET A 30 2.93 -6.34 4.46
N LYS A 31 2.47 -5.50 3.53
CA LYS A 31 2.85 -4.09 3.53
C LYS A 31 2.43 -3.41 4.82
N ASP A 32 1.22 -3.69 5.27
CA ASP A 32 0.73 -3.07 6.50
C ASP A 32 1.47 -3.60 7.72
N ILE A 33 1.87 -4.86 7.69
CA ILE A 33 2.69 -5.42 8.75
C ILE A 33 4.05 -4.74 8.78
N VAL A 34 4.62 -4.46 7.61
CA VAL A 34 5.89 -3.75 7.54
C VAL A 34 5.75 -2.37 8.19
N THR A 35 4.66 -1.68 7.90
CA THR A 35 4.42 -0.37 8.49
C THR A 35 4.34 -0.46 10.01
N LEU A 36 3.62 -1.47 10.53
CA LEU A 36 3.54 -1.66 11.97
C LEU A 36 4.89 -1.97 12.57
N ALA A 37 5.66 -2.83 11.94
CA ALA A 37 6.98 -3.20 12.44
C ALA A 37 7.89 -1.99 12.46
N HIS A 38 7.82 -1.17 11.42
CA HIS A 38 8.61 0.05 11.34
C HIS A 38 8.25 1.00 12.48
N ASP A 39 6.96 1.21 12.70
CA ASP A 39 6.50 2.12 13.72
C ASP A 39 6.85 1.60 15.12
N LEU A 40 6.78 0.30 15.32
CA LEU A 40 7.16 -0.30 16.58
C LEU A 40 8.65 -0.11 16.85
N GLU A 41 9.45 -0.29 15.83
CA GLU A 41 10.89 -0.12 15.94
C GLU A 41 11.23 1.30 16.33
N TRP A 42 10.59 2.25 15.69
CA TRP A 42 10.81 3.65 16.00
C TRP A 42 10.35 4.01 17.40
N TYR A 43 9.23 3.43 17.83
CA TYR A 43 8.76 3.65 19.18
C TYR A 43 9.79 3.10 20.19
N HIS A 44 10.31 1.89 19.95
CA HIS A 44 11.29 1.32 20.85
C HIS A 44 12.61 2.07 20.83
N SER A 45 12.91 2.76 19.75
CA SER A 45 14.11 3.58 19.64
C SER A 45 13.89 5.00 20.15
N ALA A 46 12.70 5.28 20.66
CA ALA A 46 12.33 6.60 21.17
C ALA A 46 12.27 7.68 20.09
N ASP A 47 12.15 7.27 18.83
CA ASP A 47 11.99 8.23 17.75
C ASP A 47 10.55 8.73 17.61
N THR A 48 9.60 7.93 18.10
CA THR A 48 8.20 8.35 18.15
C THR A 48 7.67 8.00 19.51
N ASN A 49 6.47 8.46 19.80
CA ASN A 49 5.90 8.19 21.10
C ASN A 49 4.88 7.06 21.02
N ARG A 50 4.43 6.65 22.20
CA ARG A 50 3.51 5.52 22.30
C ARG A 50 2.18 5.78 21.61
N ASP A 51 1.72 7.03 21.66
CA ASP A 51 0.43 7.38 21.05
C ASP A 51 0.49 7.22 19.54
N ASP A 52 1.60 7.59 18.93
CA ASP A 52 1.76 7.43 17.49
C ASP A 52 1.73 5.96 17.11
N TYR A 53 2.40 5.13 17.86
CA TYR A 53 2.39 3.70 17.59
C TYR A 53 0.97 3.14 17.75
N ARG A 54 0.27 3.59 18.80
CA ARG A 54 -1.10 3.11 19.03
C ARG A 54 -2.05 3.51 17.92
N LYS A 55 -1.83 4.67 17.31
CA LYS A 55 -2.62 5.08 16.16
C LYS A 55 -2.40 4.11 14.98
N SER A 56 -1.16 3.72 14.76
CA SER A 56 -0.85 2.74 13.71
C SER A 56 -1.55 1.42 13.97
N VAL A 57 -1.53 0.98 15.22
CA VAL A 57 -2.21 -0.27 15.59
C VAL A 57 -3.70 -0.17 15.32
N ARG A 58 -4.32 0.95 15.69
CA ARG A 58 -5.74 1.12 15.46
C ARG A 58 -6.08 1.10 13.99
N LYS A 59 -5.28 1.77 13.17
CA LYS A 59 -5.50 1.76 11.72
C LYS A 59 -5.44 0.35 11.17
N PHE A 60 -4.45 -0.41 11.61
CA PHE A 60 -4.30 -1.78 11.16
C PHE A 60 -5.53 -2.61 11.54
N LYS A 61 -5.95 -2.50 12.79
CA LYS A 61 -7.08 -3.26 13.27
C LYS A 61 -8.38 -2.87 12.59
N ASP A 62 -8.55 -1.58 12.32
CA ASP A 62 -9.75 -1.11 11.64
C ASP A 62 -9.82 -1.67 10.23
N LYS A 63 -8.70 -1.71 9.54
CA LYS A 63 -8.69 -2.21 8.19
C LYS A 63 -8.86 -3.73 8.12
N TRP A 64 -8.16 -4.45 8.99
CA TRP A 64 -8.08 -5.90 8.85
C TRP A 64 -9.04 -6.68 9.72
N PHE A 65 -9.49 -6.09 10.82
CA PHE A 65 -10.37 -6.79 11.74
C PHE A 65 -11.78 -6.23 11.81
N LYS A 66 -11.95 -4.93 11.62
CA LYS A 66 -13.27 -4.34 11.66
C LYS A 66 -13.91 -4.28 10.29
N GLN A 67 -13.16 -3.88 9.29
CA GLN A 67 -13.67 -3.85 7.93
C GLN A 67 -13.79 -5.27 7.43
N SER A 68 -14.92 -5.61 6.82
CA SER A 68 -15.09 -6.96 6.31
C SER A 68 -14.16 -7.21 5.13
N ARG A 69 -13.89 -8.48 4.88
CA ARG A 69 -13.07 -8.85 3.75
C ARG A 69 -13.72 -8.39 2.45
N GLU A 70 -15.04 -8.49 2.39
CA GLU A 70 -15.79 -8.06 1.21
C GLU A 70 -15.56 -6.59 0.92
N GLU A 71 -15.59 -5.77 1.94
CA GLU A 71 -15.38 -4.33 1.77
C GLU A 71 -13.97 -4.05 1.25
N ARG A 72 -12.98 -4.77 1.76
CA ARG A 72 -11.62 -4.58 1.29
C ARG A 72 -11.48 -4.99 -0.16
N LEU A 73 -12.10 -6.10 -0.52
CA LEU A 73 -12.01 -6.58 -1.90
C LEU A 73 -12.72 -5.65 -2.87
N LYS A 74 -13.82 -5.06 -2.43
CA LYS A 74 -14.50 -4.07 -3.26
C LYS A 74 -13.59 -2.89 -3.56
N LYS A 75 -12.80 -2.50 -2.60
CA LYS A 75 -11.86 -1.42 -2.78
C LYS A 75 -10.85 -1.77 -3.86
N TYR A 76 -10.34 -2.99 -3.84
CA TYR A 76 -9.40 -3.43 -4.87
C TYR A 76 -10.04 -3.37 -6.25
N ILE A 77 -11.29 -3.79 -6.33
CA ILE A 77 -12.01 -3.76 -7.60
C ILE A 77 -12.15 -2.32 -8.10
N GLU A 78 -12.55 -1.43 -7.21
CA GLU A 78 -12.72 -0.02 -7.57
C GLU A 78 -11.41 0.60 -8.03
N GLU A 79 -10.33 0.30 -7.33
CA GLU A 79 -9.02 0.82 -7.71
C GLU A 79 -8.59 0.28 -9.07
N SER A 80 -8.84 -0.99 -9.32
CA SER A 80 -8.47 -1.59 -10.60
C SER A 80 -9.28 -0.97 -11.74
N ILE A 81 -10.57 -0.77 -11.52
CA ILE A 81 -11.41 -0.14 -12.53
C ILE A 81 -10.94 1.27 -12.81
N GLN A 82 -10.59 2.01 -11.77
CA GLN A 82 -10.12 3.38 -11.93
C GLN A 82 -8.83 3.43 -12.73
N GLU A 83 -7.91 2.52 -12.45
CA GLU A 83 -6.65 2.45 -13.17
C GLU A 83 -6.86 2.17 -14.65
N ILE A 84 -7.73 1.22 -14.95
CA ILE A 84 -8.03 0.89 -16.33
C ILE A 84 -8.68 2.07 -17.03
N LYS A 85 -9.60 2.72 -16.34
CA LYS A 85 -10.29 3.87 -16.90
C LYS A 85 -9.30 4.99 -17.24
N GLU A 86 -8.40 5.29 -16.33
CA GLU A 86 -7.42 6.34 -16.54
C GLU A 86 -6.49 6.00 -17.69
N GLU A 87 -6.09 4.75 -17.75
CA GLU A 87 -5.21 4.29 -18.81
C GLU A 87 -5.87 4.47 -20.17
N LEU A 88 -7.12 4.07 -20.27
CA LEU A 88 -7.85 4.21 -21.53
C LEU A 88 -8.08 5.66 -21.90
N LEU A 89 -8.38 6.49 -20.90
CA LEU A 89 -8.55 7.91 -21.17
C LEU A 89 -7.26 8.56 -21.63
N ASN A 90 -6.15 8.17 -21.04
CA ASN A 90 -4.85 8.68 -21.45
C ASN A 90 -4.54 8.30 -22.89
N MET A 91 -4.90 7.09 -23.26
CA MET A 91 -4.68 6.64 -24.63
C MET A 91 -5.48 7.49 -25.62
N ILE A 92 -6.74 7.74 -25.27
CA ILE A 92 -7.58 8.56 -26.13
C ILE A 92 -7.05 9.98 -26.20
N GLY A 93 -6.70 10.56 -25.07
CA GLY A 93 -6.17 11.89 -25.02
C GLY A 93 -4.87 12.03 -25.77
N GLY A 94 -4.00 11.06 -25.59
CA GLY A 94 -2.73 11.05 -26.29
C GLY A 94 -2.90 10.98 -27.77
N GLU A 95 -3.81 10.16 -28.22
CA GLU A 95 -4.08 10.07 -29.65
C GLU A 95 -4.57 11.38 -30.21
N ASN A 96 -5.48 12.00 -29.48
CA ASN A 96 -6.00 13.28 -29.93
C ASN A 96 -4.92 14.32 -30.02
N ASP A 97 -4.03 14.34 -29.07
CA ASP A 97 -2.94 15.30 -29.07
C ASP A 97 -2.00 15.05 -30.23
N GLU A 98 -1.73 13.83 -30.51
CA GLU A 98 -0.78 13.49 -31.56
C GLU A 98 -1.34 13.73 -32.92
N ARG A 99 -2.64 13.69 -33.06
CA ARG A 99 -3.23 13.87 -34.35
C ARG A 99 -3.99 15.12 -34.35
N PRO A 100 -3.30 16.14 -34.48
CA PRO A 100 -3.99 17.36 -34.51
C PRO A 100 -4.83 17.38 -35.71
N SER A 101 -5.43 17.04 -36.06
CA SER A 101 -6.08 17.02 -37.16
C SER A 101 -6.20 16.09 -38.06
N GLU A 102 -5.81 15.70 -38.08
CA GLU A 102 -5.95 14.78 -38.56
C GLU A 102 -6.35 14.18 -38.61
N ASN A 103 -6.82 14.46 -38.51
CA ASN A 103 -7.23 13.74 -38.45
C ASN A 103 -7.52 13.34 -38.41
N ARG A 104 -7.57 13.67 -38.61
CA ARG A 104 -7.86 13.13 -38.53
C ARG A 104 -7.94 13.11 -38.53
N GLY A 105 -8.02 13.61 -38.66
CA GLY A 105 -8.14 13.37 -38.64
C GLY A 105 -8.27 13.30 -38.48
#